data_7954ebc402c842608c3ec6b59314d300
#
_entry.id   7954ebc402c842608c3ec6b59314d300
#
_cell.length_a   1.000
_cell.length_b   1.000
_cell.length_c   1.000
_cell.angle_alpha   90.00
_cell.angle_beta   90.00
_cell.angle_gamma   90.00
#
_symmetry.space_group_name_H-M   'P 1'
#
loop_
_entity.id
_entity.type
_entity.pdbx_description
1 polymer ?
#
loop_
_entity_poly.entity_id
_entity_poly.type
_entity_poly.pdbx_seq_one_letter_code
_entity_poly.pdbx_strand_id
1 'polypeptide(L)'
;AVPPLVQLYGVPPGLEYLAQVGLNSLFLSIYLSGMLTGFETNNQYEIKNSIGQEIYHAKEKSNCFIRNIFGSARGFKMRIKDNMGQEVIQMDRPMRCCLQEIEVQAPPGVTIGYVKQEWSCFFPKFSILDPNNEVLLKIRGPFLPLKCCGDINFEVKGMLDEQSIGRITKQRSGFIKKCISDATNFCIQFPIDMDANMKAVLLGACLLIDIMYFEKGGNLFLKLLKGF
;
A
#
# COMPACT_ATOMS: atom_id res chain seq x y z
N ALA A 1 2.59 -8.17 24.28
CA ALA A 1 1.14 -8.27 24.44
C ALA A 1 0.50 -7.10 23.71
N VAL A 2 -0.38 -7.41 22.76
CA VAL A 2 -1.19 -6.37 22.06
C VAL A 2 -2.17 -5.83 23.08
N PRO A 3 -2.34 -4.49 23.23
CA PRO A 3 -3.29 -3.94 24.18
C PRO A 3 -4.72 -4.40 23.83
N PRO A 4 -5.61 -4.57 24.81
CA PRO A 4 -6.98 -4.97 24.55
C PRO A 4 -7.68 -3.95 23.66
N LEU A 5 -8.44 -4.44 22.67
CA LEU A 5 -9.25 -3.62 21.77
C LEU A 5 -10.29 -2.87 22.59
N VAL A 6 -10.17 -1.54 22.60
CA VAL A 6 -11.23 -0.67 23.10
C VAL A 6 -12.19 -0.44 21.93
N GLN A 7 -13.45 -0.88 22.04
CA GLN A 7 -14.48 -0.53 21.06
C GLN A 7 -14.65 0.98 21.02
N LEU A 8 -14.13 1.61 19.99
CA LEU A 8 -14.30 3.03 19.73
C LEU A 8 -15.62 3.23 18.98
N TYR A 9 -16.52 4.01 19.53
CA TYR A 9 -17.80 4.34 18.90
C TYR A 9 -17.56 4.98 17.52
N GLY A 10 -18.20 4.44 16.47
CA GLY A 10 -18.10 4.96 15.11
C GLY A 10 -16.94 4.43 14.26
N VAL A 11 -16.07 3.59 14.80
CA VAL A 11 -15.00 2.95 14.02
C VAL A 11 -15.50 1.62 13.45
N PRO A 12 -15.33 1.36 12.15
CA PRO A 12 -15.71 0.08 11.58
C PRO A 12 -15.00 -1.10 12.27
N PRO A 13 -15.67 -2.26 12.40
CA PRO A 13 -15.07 -3.45 12.97
C PRO A 13 -13.77 -3.83 12.26
N GLY A 14 -12.71 -4.08 13.04
CA GLY A 14 -11.39 -4.44 12.54
C GLY A 14 -10.47 -3.25 12.23
N LEU A 15 -10.95 -2.01 12.25
CA LEU A 15 -10.12 -0.81 12.12
C LEU A 15 -9.73 -0.19 13.46
N GLU A 16 -10.06 -0.83 14.57
CA GLU A 16 -9.79 -0.33 15.92
C GLU A 16 -8.29 -0.06 16.13
N TYR A 17 -7.42 -0.92 15.59
CA TYR A 17 -5.98 -0.68 15.64
C TYR A 17 -5.55 0.56 14.88
N LEU A 18 -6.17 0.87 13.74
CA LEU A 18 -5.90 2.11 12.99
C LEU A 18 -6.45 3.34 13.71
N ALA A 19 -7.55 3.20 14.43
CA ALA A 19 -8.16 4.29 15.19
C ALA A 19 -7.39 4.59 16.49
N GLN A 20 -6.97 3.55 17.23
CA GLN A 20 -6.18 3.68 18.45
C GLN A 20 -4.76 4.19 18.20
N VAL A 21 -4.27 4.00 17.00
CA VAL A 21 -3.02 4.54 16.56
C VAL A 21 -3.18 6.06 16.41
N GLY A 22 -3.23 6.76 17.55
CA GLY A 22 -2.69 8.11 17.68
C GLY A 22 -1.22 8.09 17.26
N LEU A 23 -0.81 7.08 16.59
CA LEU A 23 0.46 6.69 16.06
C LEU A 23 0.61 7.29 14.69
N ASN A 24 1.53 8.19 14.61
CA ASN A 24 1.87 8.93 13.41
C ASN A 24 2.46 8.05 12.30
N SER A 25 2.61 6.73 12.51
CA SER A 25 3.30 5.89 11.52
C SER A 25 2.91 4.41 11.55
N LEU A 26 2.73 3.83 10.36
CA LEU A 26 2.67 2.38 10.11
C LEU A 26 3.90 1.95 9.33
N PHE A 27 4.40 0.77 9.64
CA PHE A 27 5.50 0.14 8.92
C PHE A 27 5.00 -1.11 8.21
N LEU A 28 5.25 -1.19 6.90
CA LEU A 28 4.97 -2.37 6.09
C LEU A 28 6.28 -3.06 5.76
N SER A 29 6.38 -4.33 6.12
CA SER A 29 7.49 -5.20 5.71
C SER A 29 6.97 -6.21 4.70
N ILE A 30 7.64 -6.35 3.57
CA ILE A 30 7.28 -7.28 2.51
C ILE A 30 8.06 -8.57 2.72
N TYR A 31 7.35 -9.69 2.79
CA TYR A 31 7.95 -11.02 2.76
C TYR A 31 7.73 -11.66 1.40
N LEU A 32 8.79 -11.86 0.66
CA LEU A 32 8.81 -12.68 -0.54
C LEU A 32 8.94 -14.14 -0.13
N SER A 33 7.81 -14.80 0.11
CA SER A 33 7.76 -16.23 0.36
C SER A 33 7.95 -16.94 -0.99
N GLY A 34 9.11 -17.58 -1.22
CA GLY A 34 9.30 -18.47 -2.38
C GLY A 34 10.52 -18.23 -3.27
N MET A 35 11.54 -17.58 -2.78
CA MET A 35 12.78 -17.31 -3.52
C MET A 35 13.57 -18.58 -3.92
N LEU A 36 13.20 -19.75 -3.38
CA LEU A 36 13.92 -21.02 -3.61
C LEU A 36 13.40 -21.86 -4.80
N THR A 37 12.22 -21.54 -5.36
CA THR A 37 11.59 -22.38 -6.40
C THR A 37 11.52 -21.74 -7.78
N GLY A 38 12.02 -20.50 -7.94
CA GLY A 38 11.95 -19.79 -9.23
C GLY A 38 10.54 -19.37 -9.66
N PHE A 39 9.49 -19.71 -8.90
CA PHE A 39 8.13 -19.25 -9.12
C PHE A 39 7.83 -18.04 -8.24
N GLU A 40 7.34 -16.96 -8.84
CA GLU A 40 6.86 -15.80 -8.10
C GLU A 40 5.65 -16.19 -7.25
N THR A 41 5.80 -16.12 -5.93
CA THR A 41 4.72 -16.36 -4.98
C THR A 41 3.90 -15.08 -4.76
N ASN A 42 2.70 -15.25 -4.19
CA ASN A 42 1.83 -14.12 -3.82
C ASN A 42 2.52 -13.22 -2.80
N ASN A 43 2.41 -11.90 -2.98
CA ASN A 43 2.97 -10.94 -2.03
C ASN A 43 2.31 -11.10 -0.66
N GLN A 44 3.15 -11.04 0.37
CA GLN A 44 2.72 -11.03 1.76
C GLN A 44 3.36 -9.83 2.47
N TYR A 45 2.59 -9.14 3.30
CA TYR A 45 3.04 -7.96 4.03
C TYR A 45 2.68 -8.11 5.49
N GLU A 46 3.62 -7.81 6.38
CA GLU A 46 3.35 -7.55 7.78
C GLU A 46 3.22 -6.05 8.00
N ILE A 47 2.18 -5.66 8.70
CA ILE A 47 1.87 -4.28 9.03
C ILE A 47 2.06 -4.10 10.52
N LYS A 48 3.03 -3.24 10.87
CA LYS A 48 3.46 -3.00 12.24
C LYS A 48 3.18 -1.56 12.65
N ASN A 49 2.90 -1.37 13.92
CA ASN A 49 2.82 -0.05 14.52
C ASN A 49 4.22 0.55 14.79
N SER A 50 4.29 1.80 15.28
CA SER A 50 5.54 2.51 15.56
C SER A 50 6.44 1.85 16.61
N ILE A 51 5.89 0.97 17.46
CA ILE A 51 6.64 0.23 18.47
C ILE A 51 7.04 -1.19 18.00
N GLY A 52 6.79 -1.48 16.69
CA GLY A 52 7.21 -2.74 16.07
C GLY A 52 6.28 -3.92 16.29
N GLN A 53 5.10 -3.71 16.90
CA GLN A 53 4.10 -4.77 17.05
C GLN A 53 3.37 -4.99 15.74
N GLU A 54 3.22 -6.24 15.33
CA GLU A 54 2.38 -6.62 14.21
C GLU A 54 0.91 -6.42 14.57
N ILE A 55 0.19 -5.68 13.73
CA ILE A 55 -1.22 -5.37 13.91
C ILE A 55 -2.09 -6.01 12.83
N TYR A 56 -1.55 -6.16 11.62
CA TYR A 56 -2.23 -6.82 10.51
C TYR A 56 -1.26 -7.62 9.66
N HIS A 57 -1.82 -8.63 8.99
CA HIS A 57 -1.15 -9.43 7.98
C HIS A 57 -1.91 -9.34 6.65
N ALA A 58 -1.25 -8.88 5.59
CA ALA A 58 -1.85 -8.76 4.27
C ALA A 58 -1.32 -9.84 3.33
N LYS A 59 -2.24 -10.49 2.60
CA LYS A 59 -1.91 -11.54 1.63
C LYS A 59 -2.59 -11.26 0.29
N GLU A 60 -1.78 -11.20 -0.76
CA GLU A 60 -2.27 -11.11 -2.13
C GLU A 60 -2.90 -12.43 -2.58
N LYS A 61 -4.03 -12.35 -3.29
CA LYS A 61 -4.63 -13.44 -4.05
C LYS A 61 -4.66 -13.04 -5.52
N SER A 62 -3.75 -13.61 -6.29
CA SER A 62 -3.70 -13.43 -7.74
C SER A 62 -3.37 -14.75 -8.43
N ASN A 63 -3.69 -14.84 -9.72
CA ASN A 63 -3.33 -16.01 -10.53
C ASN A 63 -1.86 -15.90 -10.93
N CYS A 64 -1.06 -16.96 -10.68
CA CYS A 64 0.36 -16.99 -11.01
C CYS A 64 0.64 -16.79 -12.52
N PHE A 65 -0.22 -17.30 -13.40
CA PHE A 65 -0.10 -17.11 -14.85
C PHE A 65 -0.29 -15.65 -15.25
N ILE A 66 -1.34 -14.98 -14.70
CA ILE A 66 -1.61 -13.57 -14.95
C ILE A 66 -0.47 -12.69 -14.40
N ARG A 67 0.11 -13.06 -13.26
CA ARG A 67 1.26 -12.37 -12.69
C ARG A 67 2.47 -12.38 -13.60
N ASN A 68 2.81 -13.53 -14.14
CA ASN A 68 3.97 -13.68 -15.03
C ASN A 68 3.80 -12.93 -16.36
N ILE A 69 2.56 -12.83 -16.89
CA ILE A 69 2.30 -12.13 -18.16
C ILE A 69 2.18 -10.63 -17.96
N PHE A 70 1.37 -10.20 -17.00
CA PHE A 70 0.99 -8.80 -16.83
C PHE A 70 1.83 -8.06 -15.76
N GLY A 71 2.59 -8.80 -14.93
CA GLY A 71 3.46 -8.22 -13.92
C GLY A 71 2.70 -7.24 -13.01
N SER A 72 3.19 -6.00 -12.91
CA SER A 72 2.60 -4.95 -12.10
C SER A 72 1.27 -4.38 -12.63
N ALA A 73 0.83 -4.74 -13.83
CA ALA A 73 -0.47 -4.35 -14.39
C ALA A 73 -1.60 -5.35 -14.09
N ARG A 74 -1.29 -6.47 -13.42
CA ARG A 74 -2.26 -7.52 -13.09
C ARG A 74 -3.38 -7.03 -12.17
N GLY A 75 -4.55 -7.63 -12.33
CA GLY A 75 -5.61 -7.56 -11.31
C GLY A 75 -5.30 -8.49 -10.14
N PHE A 76 -5.63 -8.07 -8.93
CA PHE A 76 -5.49 -8.88 -7.72
C PHE A 76 -6.47 -8.47 -6.63
N LYS A 77 -6.67 -9.39 -5.67
CA LYS A 77 -7.32 -9.10 -4.39
C LYS A 77 -6.29 -9.19 -3.28
N MET A 78 -6.28 -8.19 -2.39
CA MET A 78 -5.49 -8.20 -1.18
C MET A 78 -6.42 -8.39 0.01
N ARG A 79 -6.11 -9.35 0.86
CA ARG A 79 -6.86 -9.63 2.09
C ARG A 79 -5.99 -9.29 3.28
N ILE A 80 -6.50 -8.43 4.13
CA ILE A 80 -5.81 -7.98 5.35
C ILE A 80 -6.55 -8.56 6.54
N LYS A 81 -5.83 -9.30 7.35
CA LYS A 81 -6.32 -9.95 8.55
C LYS A 81 -5.71 -9.33 9.79
N ASP A 82 -6.48 -9.32 10.85
CA ASP A 82 -6.01 -8.98 12.17
C ASP A 82 -5.23 -10.15 12.83
N ASN A 83 -4.76 -9.92 14.06
CA ASN A 83 -4.04 -10.94 14.83
C ASN A 83 -4.91 -12.12 15.28
N MET A 84 -6.25 -11.99 15.16
CA MET A 84 -7.18 -13.08 15.42
C MET A 84 -7.45 -13.93 14.15
N GLY A 85 -6.88 -13.52 13.00
CA GLY A 85 -7.07 -14.17 11.71
C GLY A 85 -8.37 -13.77 11.00
N GLN A 86 -9.11 -12.79 11.54
CA GLN A 86 -10.32 -12.25 10.94
C GLN A 86 -9.95 -11.30 9.79
N GLU A 87 -10.62 -11.43 8.65
CA GLU A 87 -10.44 -10.52 7.51
C GLU A 87 -11.15 -9.20 7.82
N VAL A 88 -10.40 -8.12 7.94
CA VAL A 88 -10.89 -6.81 8.36
C VAL A 88 -10.89 -5.78 7.24
N ILE A 89 -9.95 -5.91 6.29
CA ILE A 89 -9.88 -5.05 5.11
C ILE A 89 -9.70 -5.94 3.88
N GLN A 90 -10.46 -5.66 2.83
CA GLN A 90 -10.26 -6.23 1.50
C GLN A 90 -9.95 -5.11 0.52
N MET A 91 -9.02 -5.36 -0.38
CA MET A 91 -8.71 -4.44 -1.47
C MET A 91 -8.86 -5.19 -2.78
N ASP A 92 -9.51 -4.56 -3.75
CA ASP A 92 -9.74 -5.12 -5.08
C ASP A 92 -9.11 -4.19 -6.12
N ARG A 93 -8.19 -4.73 -6.90
CA ARG A 93 -7.58 -4.04 -8.02
C ARG A 93 -7.97 -4.73 -9.31
N PRO A 94 -8.83 -4.14 -10.13
CA PRO A 94 -9.14 -4.68 -11.45
C PRO A 94 -7.93 -4.62 -12.38
N MET A 95 -7.87 -5.52 -13.34
CA MET A 95 -6.84 -5.47 -14.39
C MET A 95 -7.15 -4.29 -15.32
N ARG A 96 -6.20 -3.36 -15.42
CA ARG A 96 -6.28 -2.19 -16.32
C ARG A 96 -4.97 -2.01 -17.08
N CYS A 97 -5.05 -1.60 -18.33
CA CYS A 97 -3.85 -1.28 -19.12
C CYS A 97 -3.25 0.07 -18.73
N CYS A 98 -4.06 1.04 -18.33
CA CYS A 98 -3.66 2.40 -17.97
C CYS A 98 -4.40 2.87 -16.72
N LEU A 99 -3.83 3.86 -16.03
CA LEU A 99 -4.44 4.53 -14.86
C LEU A 99 -5.04 3.55 -13.86
N GLN A 100 -4.15 3.00 -13.07
CA GLN A 100 -4.47 1.98 -12.09
C GLN A 100 -5.39 2.51 -10.98
N GLU A 101 -6.24 1.64 -10.49
CA GLU A 101 -7.20 1.93 -9.42
C GLU A 101 -7.24 0.77 -8.45
N ILE A 102 -7.46 1.05 -7.18
CA ILE A 102 -7.74 0.05 -6.15
C ILE A 102 -8.92 0.51 -5.31
N GLU A 103 -9.88 -0.38 -5.12
CA GLU A 103 -10.99 -0.23 -4.19
C GLU A 103 -10.60 -0.77 -2.83
N VAL A 104 -10.96 -0.06 -1.76
CA VAL A 104 -10.71 -0.46 -0.37
C VAL A 104 -12.03 -0.64 0.34
N GLN A 105 -12.19 -1.80 0.96
CA GLN A 105 -13.39 -2.20 1.71
C GLN A 105 -13.04 -2.51 3.16
N ALA A 106 -13.82 -2.00 4.09
CA ALA A 106 -13.69 -2.31 5.51
C ALA A 106 -15.05 -2.08 6.24
N PRO A 107 -15.69 -3.12 6.79
CA PRO A 107 -15.34 -4.54 6.63
C PRO A 107 -15.49 -5.01 5.18
N PRO A 108 -15.00 -6.22 4.81
CA PRO A 108 -15.16 -6.76 3.46
C PRO A 108 -16.60 -6.69 2.97
N GLY A 109 -16.80 -6.14 1.76
CA GLY A 109 -18.11 -5.86 1.18
C GLY A 109 -18.63 -4.43 1.39
N VAL A 110 -18.02 -3.63 2.25
CA VAL A 110 -18.36 -2.22 2.46
C VAL A 110 -17.23 -1.33 1.94
N THR A 111 -17.46 -0.67 0.83
CA THR A 111 -16.47 0.24 0.23
C THR A 111 -16.29 1.48 1.09
N ILE A 112 -15.05 1.77 1.49
CA ILE A 112 -14.68 2.94 2.29
C ILE A 112 -13.92 3.99 1.48
N GLY A 113 -13.46 3.66 0.28
CA GLY A 113 -12.82 4.61 -0.63
C GLY A 113 -12.03 3.94 -1.74
N TYR A 114 -11.45 4.78 -2.58
CA TYR A 114 -10.68 4.39 -3.75
C TYR A 114 -9.35 5.11 -3.81
N VAL A 115 -8.37 4.46 -4.43
CA VAL A 115 -7.12 5.10 -4.84
C VAL A 115 -7.05 5.04 -6.36
N LYS A 116 -6.95 6.17 -7.03
CA LYS A 116 -6.87 6.26 -8.48
C LYS A 116 -5.58 6.92 -8.92
N GLN A 117 -4.88 6.29 -9.85
CA GLN A 117 -3.71 6.89 -10.49
C GLN A 117 -4.16 8.02 -11.41
N GLU A 118 -3.50 9.18 -11.31
CA GLU A 118 -3.67 10.29 -12.25
C GLU A 118 -2.63 10.22 -13.36
N TRP A 119 -2.99 10.71 -14.55
CA TRP A 119 -2.05 10.82 -15.65
C TRP A 119 -0.95 11.86 -15.35
N SER A 120 0.28 11.46 -15.50
CA SER A 120 1.44 12.35 -15.34
C SER A 120 2.67 11.74 -16.00
N CYS A 121 3.40 12.56 -16.80
CA CYS A 121 4.62 12.10 -17.47
C CYS A 121 5.81 11.93 -16.56
N PHE A 122 5.94 12.77 -15.54
CA PHE A 122 7.20 12.90 -14.78
C PHE A 122 7.09 12.51 -13.32
N PHE A 123 5.91 12.54 -12.74
CA PHE A 123 5.69 12.29 -11.32
C PHE A 123 4.59 11.26 -11.14
N PRO A 124 4.78 10.24 -10.29
CA PRO A 124 3.68 9.42 -9.84
C PRO A 124 2.65 10.27 -9.11
N LYS A 125 1.40 10.24 -9.56
CA LYS A 125 0.30 10.97 -8.93
C LYS A 125 -0.87 10.05 -8.68
N PHE A 126 -1.50 10.18 -7.51
CA PHE A 126 -2.70 9.45 -7.14
C PHE A 126 -3.67 10.37 -6.42
N SER A 127 -4.95 10.09 -6.61
CA SER A 127 -6.05 10.67 -5.85
C SER A 127 -6.61 9.62 -4.89
N ILE A 128 -6.91 10.03 -3.67
CA ILE A 128 -7.66 9.28 -2.67
C ILE A 128 -9.08 9.81 -2.70
N LEU A 129 -10.04 8.91 -2.90
CA LEU A 129 -11.45 9.26 -3.02
C LEU A 129 -12.26 8.56 -1.93
N ASP A 130 -13.36 9.20 -1.55
CA ASP A 130 -14.39 8.62 -0.71
C ASP A 130 -15.28 7.61 -1.48
N PRO A 131 -16.24 6.93 -0.83
CA PRO A 131 -17.18 6.03 -1.51
C PRO A 131 -18.05 6.70 -2.59
N ASN A 132 -18.24 8.02 -2.52
CA ASN A 132 -19.01 8.80 -3.50
C ASN A 132 -18.16 9.25 -4.70
N ASN A 133 -16.89 8.85 -4.76
CA ASN A 133 -15.89 9.29 -5.74
C ASN A 133 -15.50 10.79 -5.63
N GLU A 134 -15.67 11.40 -4.45
CA GLU A 134 -15.14 12.72 -4.19
C GLU A 134 -13.66 12.63 -3.78
N VAL A 135 -12.81 13.47 -4.36
CA VAL A 135 -11.38 13.48 -4.06
C VAL A 135 -11.16 14.15 -2.71
N LEU A 136 -10.54 13.42 -1.78
CA LEU A 136 -10.23 13.91 -0.43
C LEU A 136 -8.76 14.29 -0.26
N LEU A 137 -7.85 13.48 -0.84
CA LEU A 137 -6.41 13.69 -0.72
C LEU A 137 -5.74 13.43 -2.07
N LYS A 138 -4.54 14.00 -2.24
CA LYS A 138 -3.66 13.75 -3.38
C LYS A 138 -2.31 13.23 -2.91
N ILE A 139 -1.75 12.28 -3.64
CA ILE A 139 -0.40 11.77 -3.41
C ILE A 139 0.47 12.14 -4.61
N ARG A 140 1.64 12.71 -4.31
CA ARG A 140 2.65 13.06 -5.30
C ARG A 140 3.97 12.38 -4.98
N GLY A 141 4.45 11.55 -5.89
CA GLY A 141 5.77 10.94 -5.81
C GLY A 141 6.87 11.84 -6.36
N PRO A 142 8.14 11.41 -6.23
CA PRO A 142 9.29 12.13 -6.76
C PRO A 142 9.36 12.04 -8.29
N PHE A 143 10.29 12.77 -8.85
CA PHE A 143 10.56 12.73 -10.30
C PHE A 143 11.01 11.34 -10.77
N LEU A 144 10.46 10.88 -11.89
CA LEU A 144 10.85 9.63 -12.53
C LEU A 144 12.09 9.82 -13.41
N PRO A 145 13.02 8.85 -13.49
CA PRO A 145 13.00 7.50 -12.91
C PRO A 145 13.44 7.47 -11.44
N LEU A 146 12.83 6.57 -10.65
CA LEU A 146 13.06 6.41 -9.21
C LEU A 146 14.43 5.76 -8.89
N LYS A 147 15.52 6.24 -9.49
CA LYS A 147 16.86 5.64 -9.37
C LYS A 147 17.75 6.31 -8.32
N CYS A 148 17.21 7.16 -7.45
CA CYS A 148 18.00 7.86 -6.45
C CYS A 148 18.56 6.94 -5.37
N CYS A 149 19.77 7.25 -4.90
CA CYS A 149 20.37 6.66 -3.70
C CYS A 149 19.73 7.31 -2.47
N GLY A 150 18.86 6.60 -1.76
CA GLY A 150 18.19 7.12 -0.56
C GLY A 150 16.72 6.73 -0.50
N ASP A 151 16.07 7.19 0.54
CA ASP A 151 14.65 6.97 0.77
C ASP A 151 13.79 7.66 -0.28
N ILE A 152 12.73 6.98 -0.73
CA ILE A 152 11.83 7.50 -1.75
C ILE A 152 10.54 7.94 -1.08
N ASN A 153 10.22 9.22 -1.20
CA ASN A 153 9.09 9.84 -0.53
C ASN A 153 7.96 10.16 -1.48
N PHE A 154 6.74 9.79 -1.10
CA PHE A 154 5.49 10.19 -1.71
C PHE A 154 4.76 11.10 -0.73
N GLU A 155 4.54 12.34 -1.10
CA GLU A 155 3.87 13.33 -0.25
C GLU A 155 2.37 13.17 -0.34
N VAL A 156 1.69 13.16 0.82
CA VAL A 156 0.23 13.19 0.93
C VAL A 156 -0.20 14.62 1.21
N LYS A 157 -1.09 15.15 0.38
CA LYS A 157 -1.57 16.53 0.42
C LYS A 157 -3.09 16.57 0.54
N GLY A 158 -3.61 17.56 1.24
CA GLY A 158 -5.03 17.91 1.22
C GLY A 158 -5.46 18.54 -0.10
N MET A 159 -6.77 18.70 -0.30
CA MET A 159 -7.31 19.31 -1.52
C MET A 159 -7.02 20.81 -1.61
N LEU A 160 -7.05 21.51 -0.48
CA LEU A 160 -6.95 22.97 -0.38
C LEU A 160 -5.54 23.46 -0.07
N ASP A 161 -4.65 22.56 0.34
CA ASP A 161 -3.35 22.93 0.87
C ASP A 161 -2.23 22.29 0.06
N GLU A 162 -1.26 23.08 -0.38
CA GLU A 162 -0.04 22.56 -1.01
C GLU A 162 0.90 21.93 0.03
N GLN A 163 0.63 22.11 1.32
CA GLN A 163 1.45 21.54 2.37
C GLN A 163 1.23 20.02 2.47
N SER A 164 2.31 19.31 2.71
CA SER A 164 2.26 17.88 2.94
C SER A 164 1.70 17.60 4.34
N ILE A 165 0.57 16.93 4.40
CA ILE A 165 -0.08 16.51 5.65
C ILE A 165 0.37 15.13 6.11
N GLY A 166 0.95 14.32 5.21
CA GLY A 166 1.42 12.97 5.49
C GLY A 166 2.44 12.53 4.45
N ARG A 167 2.99 11.32 4.64
CA ARG A 167 4.02 10.80 3.75
C ARG A 167 4.03 9.29 3.69
N ILE A 168 4.25 8.74 2.51
CA ILE A 168 4.58 7.33 2.29
C ILE A 168 6.05 7.29 1.88
N THR A 169 6.89 6.63 2.67
CA THR A 169 8.34 6.55 2.44
C THR A 169 8.73 5.11 2.20
N LYS A 170 9.36 4.83 1.05
CA LYS A 170 10.07 3.59 0.84
C LYS A 170 11.48 3.72 1.40
N GLN A 171 11.74 2.99 2.47
CA GLN A 171 13.06 2.94 3.09
C GLN A 171 14.00 2.06 2.26
N ARG A 172 15.13 2.60 1.85
CA ARG A 172 16.22 1.81 1.30
C ARG A 172 17.12 1.38 2.43
N SER A 173 17.24 0.07 2.66
CA SER A 173 18.17 -0.48 3.63
C SER A 173 19.59 0.01 3.34
N GLY A 174 20.13 0.85 4.23
CA GLY A 174 21.54 1.21 4.25
C GLY A 174 22.41 -0.05 4.41
N PHE A 175 23.67 0.05 4.04
CA PHE A 175 24.68 -1.02 3.97
C PHE A 175 24.75 -1.98 5.17
N ILE A 176 24.25 -1.57 6.33
CA ILE A 176 24.39 -2.30 7.61
C ILE A 176 23.29 -3.35 7.84
N LYS A 177 22.12 -3.26 7.18
CA LYS A 177 21.00 -4.21 7.36
C LYS A 177 20.92 -5.33 6.32
N LYS A 178 21.86 -5.41 5.41
CA LYS A 178 21.86 -6.39 4.31
C LYS A 178 22.02 -7.85 4.74
N CYS A 179 22.34 -8.11 5.98
CA CYS A 179 22.64 -9.48 6.47
C CYS A 179 21.44 -10.21 7.08
N ILE A 180 20.29 -9.57 7.32
CA ILE A 180 19.21 -10.20 8.13
C ILE A 180 17.84 -10.20 7.44
N SER A 181 17.54 -9.31 6.51
CA SER A 181 16.27 -9.34 5.80
C SER A 181 16.31 -8.55 4.49
N ASP A 182 15.99 -9.21 3.38
CA ASP A 182 15.69 -8.57 2.08
C ASP A 182 14.30 -7.88 2.08
N ALA A 183 13.74 -7.62 3.26
CA ALA A 183 12.44 -6.99 3.41
C ALA A 183 12.49 -5.54 2.94
N THR A 184 11.73 -5.25 1.91
CA THR A 184 11.49 -3.88 1.48
C THR A 184 10.51 -3.23 2.45
N ASN A 185 10.95 -2.22 3.17
CA ASN A 185 10.14 -1.58 4.19
C ASN A 185 9.54 -0.27 3.66
N PHE A 186 8.25 -0.11 3.90
CA PHE A 186 7.55 1.17 3.76
C PHE A 186 7.18 1.71 5.12
N CYS A 187 7.20 3.04 5.24
CA CYS A 187 6.68 3.77 6.38
C CYS A 187 5.59 4.71 5.88
N ILE A 188 4.40 4.64 6.47
CA ILE A 188 3.30 5.57 6.22
C ILE A 188 3.19 6.47 7.43
N GLN A 189 3.34 7.78 7.24
CA GLN A 189 3.12 8.81 8.25
C GLN A 189 1.77 9.46 8.01
N PHE A 190 0.88 9.39 9.00
CA PHE A 190 -0.45 9.96 8.96
C PHE A 190 -0.52 11.28 9.73
N PRO A 191 -1.42 12.21 9.36
CA PRO A 191 -1.85 13.28 10.25
C PRO A 191 -2.43 12.72 11.54
N ILE A 192 -2.28 13.45 12.64
CA ILE A 192 -2.71 13.01 13.97
C ILE A 192 -4.22 12.71 14.01
N ASP A 193 -5.03 13.56 13.38
CA ASP A 193 -6.49 13.50 13.44
C ASP A 193 -7.13 12.75 12.25
N MET A 194 -6.34 11.94 11.54
CA MET A 194 -6.87 11.21 10.39
C MET A 194 -7.79 10.07 10.82
N ASP A 195 -8.96 10.02 10.20
CA ASP A 195 -9.94 8.95 10.37
C ASP A 195 -9.38 7.56 10.01
N ALA A 196 -9.88 6.53 10.68
CA ALA A 196 -9.43 5.14 10.49
C ALA A 196 -9.68 4.62 9.07
N ASN A 197 -10.82 4.99 8.45
CA ASN A 197 -11.13 4.63 7.07
C ASN A 197 -10.08 5.21 6.11
N MET A 198 -9.75 6.49 6.30
CA MET A 198 -8.77 7.17 5.47
C MET A 198 -7.37 6.59 5.64
N LYS A 199 -6.98 6.19 6.87
CA LYS A 199 -5.72 5.45 7.11
C LYS A 199 -5.71 4.11 6.37
N ALA A 200 -6.84 3.38 6.34
CA ALA A 200 -6.96 2.13 5.58
C ALA A 200 -6.85 2.36 4.06
N VAL A 201 -7.44 3.45 3.53
CA VAL A 201 -7.30 3.80 2.11
C VAL A 201 -5.87 4.20 1.76
N LEU A 202 -5.17 4.94 2.64
CA LEU A 202 -3.74 5.25 2.46
C LEU A 202 -2.85 4.01 2.54
N LEU A 203 -3.22 3.02 3.35
CA LEU A 203 -2.56 1.70 3.32
C LEU A 203 -2.73 1.05 1.94
N GLY A 204 -3.93 1.12 1.34
CA GLY A 204 -4.18 0.68 -0.04
C GLY A 204 -3.31 1.43 -1.06
N ALA A 205 -3.13 2.74 -0.89
CA ALA A 205 -2.25 3.52 -1.74
C ALA A 205 -0.78 3.07 -1.64
N CYS A 206 -0.30 2.79 -0.43
CA CYS A 206 1.05 2.28 -0.21
C CYS A 206 1.27 0.95 -0.93
N LEU A 207 0.34 -0.01 -0.81
CA LEU A 207 0.41 -1.30 -1.49
C LEU A 207 0.35 -1.15 -3.01
N LEU A 208 -0.50 -0.26 -3.52
CA LEU A 208 -0.57 0.03 -4.95
C LEU A 208 0.74 0.62 -5.48
N ILE A 209 1.34 1.57 -4.76
CA ILE A 209 2.63 2.18 -5.08
C ILE A 209 3.75 1.13 -5.11
N ASP A 210 3.77 0.23 -4.13
CA ASP A 210 4.77 -0.83 -4.08
C ASP A 210 4.69 -1.74 -5.30
N ILE A 211 3.52 -2.27 -5.59
CA ILE A 211 3.32 -3.18 -6.73
C ILE A 211 3.60 -2.49 -8.06
N MET A 212 3.25 -1.21 -8.22
CA MET A 212 3.44 -0.49 -9.48
C MET A 212 4.91 -0.12 -9.76
N TYR A 213 5.65 0.27 -8.74
CA TYR A 213 6.97 0.90 -8.93
C TYR A 213 8.14 0.09 -8.38
N PHE A 214 7.91 -0.83 -7.45
CA PHE A 214 8.98 -1.47 -6.70
C PHE A 214 8.98 -2.99 -6.76
N GLU A 215 7.89 -3.61 -7.18
CA GLU A 215 7.84 -5.06 -7.36
C GLU A 215 8.84 -5.49 -8.44
N LYS A 216 9.65 -6.50 -8.13
CA LYS A 216 10.67 -7.07 -9.03
C LYS A 216 10.07 -8.03 -10.06
N GLY A 217 8.82 -7.92 -10.42
CA GLY A 217 8.19 -8.71 -11.49
C GLY A 217 8.39 -8.02 -12.83
N GLY A 218 9.04 -8.70 -13.76
CA GLY A 218 9.34 -8.15 -15.08
C GLY A 218 8.06 -7.82 -15.85
N ASN A 219 7.77 -6.54 -16.02
CA ASN A 219 6.82 -6.08 -17.02
C ASN A 219 7.32 -6.49 -18.41
N LEU A 220 6.98 -7.70 -18.83
CA LEU A 220 7.21 -8.13 -20.21
C LEU A 220 6.57 -7.12 -21.18
N PHE A 221 5.40 -6.59 -20.79
CA PHE A 221 4.69 -5.54 -21.54
C PHE A 221 5.45 -4.20 -21.58
N LEU A 222 6.05 -3.78 -20.46
CA LEU A 222 6.91 -2.57 -20.45
C LEU A 222 8.28 -2.80 -21.10
N LYS A 223 8.78 -4.04 -21.11
CA LYS A 223 9.98 -4.40 -21.89
C LYS A 223 9.70 -4.39 -23.38
N LEU A 224 8.53 -4.82 -23.80
CA LEU A 224 8.10 -4.78 -25.21
C LEU A 224 7.87 -3.33 -25.69
N LEU A 225 7.31 -2.45 -24.82
CA LEU A 225 7.13 -1.03 -25.16
C LEU A 225 8.45 -0.23 -25.14
N LYS A 226 9.50 -0.69 -24.48
CA LYS A 226 10.83 -0.06 -24.47
C LYS A 226 11.75 -0.58 -25.56
N GLY A 227 11.33 -1.57 -26.32
CA GLY A 227 12.05 -2.16 -27.44
C GLY A 227 11.67 -1.58 -28.82
N PHE A 228 10.89 -0.49 -28.81
CA PHE A 228 10.63 0.34 -29.98
C PHE A 228 11.13 1.76 -29.76
#